data_6dd10688c7d94c00378c5e956fc4716a
#
_entry.id   6dd10688c7d94c00378c5e956fc4716a
#
_cell.length_a   1.000
_cell.length_b   1.000
_cell.length_c   1.000
_cell.angle_alpha   90.00
_cell.angle_beta   90.00
_cell.angle_gamma   90.00
#
_symmetry.space_group_name_H-M   'P 1'
#
loop_
_entity.id
_entity.type
_entity.pdbx_description
1 polymer ?
#
loop_
_entity_poly.entity_id
_entity_poly.type
_entity_poly.pdbx_seq_one_letter_code
_entity_poly.pdbx_strand_id
1 'polypeptide(L)' 'MAVVTETIQVSGIRCERCVMRLAKMLEGHDGLEAANANLMGDVVLHYDDERTSKDALVAAMARGGFRELEAV' A
#
# COMPACT_ATOMS: atom_id res chain seq x y z
N MET A 1 -11.14 -18.00 1.05
CA MET A 1 -10.87 -16.55 1.14
C MET A 1 -9.89 -16.29 2.27
N ALA A 2 -8.72 -15.85 1.92
CA ALA A 2 -7.68 -15.58 2.90
C ALA A 2 -7.27 -14.11 2.81
N VAL A 3 -7.68 -13.33 3.79
CA VAL A 3 -7.24 -11.93 3.90
C VAL A 3 -5.91 -11.93 4.63
N VAL A 4 -4.90 -11.38 3.98
CA VAL A 4 -3.55 -11.30 4.50
C VAL A 4 -3.27 -9.87 4.92
N THR A 5 -2.56 -9.70 6.03
CA THR A 5 -2.11 -8.38 6.48
C THR A 5 -0.62 -8.28 6.27
N GLU A 6 -0.21 -7.27 5.51
CA GLU A 6 1.20 -6.99 5.25
C GLU A 6 1.52 -5.55 5.63
N THR A 7 2.64 -5.35 6.28
CA THR A 7 3.13 -4.01 6.58
C THR A 7 4.41 -3.77 5.78
N ILE A 8 4.41 -2.70 5.00
CA ILE A 8 5.58 -2.33 4.21
C ILE A 8 5.95 -0.88 4.50
N GLN A 9 7.19 -0.55 4.21
CA GLN A 9 7.65 0.84 4.28
C GLN A 9 7.84 1.38 2.88
N VAL A 10 7.37 2.60 2.66
CA VAL A 10 7.48 3.24 1.35
C VAL A 10 8.11 4.62 1.50
N SER A 11 8.77 5.07 0.44
CA SER A 11 9.29 6.43 0.34
C SER A 11 8.27 7.31 -0.38
N GLY A 12 8.40 8.61 -0.22
CA GLY A 12 7.55 9.59 -0.91
C GLY A 12 6.44 10.15 -0.05
N ILE A 13 6.20 9.61 1.12
CA ILE A 13 5.21 10.15 2.05
C ILE A 13 5.88 11.27 2.85
N ARG A 14 5.41 12.50 2.65
CA ARG A 14 5.98 13.67 3.33
C ARG A 14 4.97 14.45 4.17
N CYS A 15 3.67 14.23 3.91
CA CYS A 15 2.62 14.97 4.61
C CYS A 15 1.31 14.18 4.49
N GLU A 16 0.28 14.68 5.18
CA GLU A 16 -1.02 14.03 5.17
C GLU A 16 -1.62 13.89 3.77
N ARG A 17 -1.34 14.83 2.89
CA ARG A 17 -1.82 14.76 1.51
C ARG A 17 -1.27 13.53 0.79
N CYS A 18 -0.01 13.20 1.06
CA CYS A 18 0.60 12.00 0.49
C CYS A 18 -0.08 10.75 1.00
N VAL A 19 -0.39 10.70 2.29
CA VAL A 19 -1.12 9.58 2.90
C VAL A 19 -2.49 9.42 2.24
N MET A 20 -3.23 10.51 2.11
CA MET A 20 -4.55 10.49 1.48
C MET A 20 -4.47 10.08 0.02
N ARG A 21 -3.48 10.58 -0.69
CA ARG A 21 -3.27 10.24 -2.10
C ARG A 21 -2.97 8.75 -2.27
N LEU A 22 -2.12 8.21 -1.41
CA LEU A 22 -1.78 6.79 -1.43
C LEU A 22 -3.03 5.94 -1.18
N ALA A 23 -3.79 6.27 -0.14
CA ALA A 23 -5.02 5.56 0.17
C ALA A 23 -6.00 5.60 -0.99
N LYS A 24 -6.15 6.78 -1.60
CA LYS A 24 -7.05 6.97 -2.72
C LYS A 24 -6.62 6.19 -3.96
N MET A 25 -5.32 6.13 -4.19
CA MET A 25 -4.74 5.37 -5.30
C MET A 25 -5.03 3.88 -5.18
N LEU A 26 -4.98 3.36 -3.96
CA LEU A 26 -5.24 1.95 -3.69
C LEU A 26 -6.72 1.65 -3.54
N GLU A 27 -7.54 2.66 -3.32
CA GLU A 27 -8.98 2.49 -3.24
C GLU A 27 -9.51 1.95 -4.56
N GLY A 28 -10.32 0.92 -4.48
CA GLY A 28 -10.86 0.28 -5.68
C GLY A 28 -9.95 -0.75 -6.32
N HIS A 29 -8.75 -0.96 -5.78
CA HIS A 29 -7.91 -2.05 -6.27
C HIS A 29 -8.57 -3.39 -5.97
N ASP A 30 -8.74 -4.21 -7.00
CA ASP A 30 -9.41 -5.49 -6.85
C ASP A 30 -8.63 -6.41 -5.90
N GLY A 31 -9.33 -6.93 -4.92
CA GLY A 31 -8.72 -7.80 -3.91
C GLY A 31 -8.20 -7.07 -2.68
N LEU A 32 -8.13 -5.74 -2.71
CA LEU A 32 -7.68 -4.97 -1.56
C LEU A 32 -8.87 -4.65 -0.66
N GLU A 33 -8.81 -5.12 0.59
CA GLU A 33 -9.87 -4.88 1.58
C GLU A 33 -9.70 -3.52 2.27
N ALA A 34 -8.47 -3.21 2.67
CA ALA A 34 -8.17 -1.96 3.35
C ALA A 34 -6.70 -1.62 3.22
N ALA A 35 -6.39 -0.35 3.31
CA ALA A 35 -5.00 0.12 3.34
C ALA A 35 -4.91 1.31 4.27
N ASN A 36 -3.92 1.30 5.13
CA ASN A 36 -3.63 2.40 6.04
C ASN A 36 -2.18 2.81 5.89
N ALA A 37 -1.93 4.10 5.84
CA ALA A 37 -0.60 4.64 5.76
C ALA A 37 -0.41 5.72 6.83
N ASN A 38 0.82 5.92 7.26
CA ASN A 38 1.13 6.98 8.22
C ASN A 38 2.26 7.86 7.70
N LEU A 39 2.56 8.93 8.44
CA LEU A 39 3.57 9.90 8.04
C LEU A 39 5.00 9.34 8.13
N MET A 40 5.17 8.22 8.79
CA MET A 40 6.48 7.56 8.90
C MET A 40 6.79 6.68 7.70
N GLY A 41 5.84 6.55 6.77
CA GLY A 41 6.02 5.73 5.59
C GLY A 41 5.59 4.29 5.76
N ASP A 42 4.99 3.94 6.88
CA ASP A 42 4.47 2.60 7.10
C ASP A 42 3.11 2.45 6.43
N VAL A 43 2.96 1.42 5.63
CA VAL A 43 1.71 1.11 4.96
C VAL A 43 1.26 -0.29 5.37
N VAL A 44 0.09 -0.38 5.94
CA VAL A 44 -0.52 -1.65 6.31
C VAL A 44 -1.56 -2.00 5.28
N LEU A 45 -1.41 -3.16 4.66
CA LEU A 45 -2.30 -3.63 3.60
C LEU A 45 -3.08 -4.85 4.09
N HIS A 46 -4.39 -4.82 3.89
CA HIS A 46 -5.26 -5.96 4.12
C HIS A 46 -5.84 -6.36 2.77
N TYR A 47 -5.43 -7.49 2.26
CA TYR A 47 -5.83 -7.90 0.91
C TYR A 47 -6.10 -9.40 0.85
N ASP A 48 -6.88 -9.79 -0.16
CA ASP A 48 -7.17 -11.18 -0.45
C ASP A 48 -6.07 -11.71 -1.38
N ASP A 49 -5.25 -12.62 -0.89
CA ASP A 49 -4.11 -13.15 -1.64
C ASP A 49 -4.51 -14.02 -2.83
N GLU A 50 -5.77 -14.40 -2.91
CA GLU A 50 -6.28 -15.12 -4.07
C GLU A 50 -6.64 -14.18 -5.22
N ARG A 51 -6.86 -12.90 -4.93
CA ARG A 51 -7.25 -11.90 -5.93
C ARG A 51 -6.15 -10.95 -6.31
N THR A 52 -5.25 -10.68 -5.40
CA THR A 52 -4.13 -9.78 -5.64
C THR A 52 -2.92 -10.26 -4.85
N SER A 53 -1.83 -9.53 -4.95
CA SER A 53 -0.62 -9.86 -4.22
C SER A 53 0.05 -8.59 -3.72
N LYS A 54 0.97 -8.76 -2.77
CA LYS A 54 1.80 -7.65 -2.29
C LYS A 54 2.52 -6.98 -3.47
N ASP A 55 3.07 -7.78 -4.39
CA ASP A 55 3.82 -7.24 -5.53
C ASP A 55 2.93 -6.38 -6.42
N ALA A 56 1.69 -6.80 -6.64
CA ALA A 56 0.74 -6.02 -7.44
C ALA A 56 0.41 -4.68 -6.76
N LEU A 57 0.24 -4.70 -5.44
CA LEU A 57 -0.04 -3.49 -4.67
C LEU A 57 1.17 -2.56 -4.65
N VAL A 58 2.37 -3.10 -4.48
CA VAL A 58 3.61 -2.33 -4.52
C VAL A 58 3.78 -1.69 -5.89
N ALA A 59 3.49 -2.42 -6.96
CA ALA A 59 3.56 -1.88 -8.32
C ALA A 59 2.58 -0.72 -8.52
N ALA A 60 1.37 -0.84 -7.97
CA ALA A 60 0.38 0.22 -8.05
C ALA A 60 0.86 1.47 -7.30
N MET A 61 1.46 1.29 -6.12
CA MET A 61 2.02 2.39 -5.35
C MET A 61 3.20 3.05 -6.09
N ALA A 62 4.04 2.26 -6.72
CA ALA A 62 5.19 2.77 -7.46
C ALA A 62 4.78 3.67 -8.62
N ARG A 63 3.65 3.37 -9.25
CA ARG A 63 3.10 4.20 -10.32
C ARG A 63 2.73 5.60 -9.84
N GLY A 64 2.36 5.72 -8.57
CA GLY A 64 2.04 7.00 -7.97
C GLY A 64 3.21 7.71 -7.32
N GLY A 65 4.41 7.15 -7.42
CA GLY A 65 5.62 7.75 -6.86
C GLY A 65 5.99 7.24 -5.48
N PHE A 66 5.31 6.23 -4.98
CA PHE A 66 5.59 5.64 -3.67
C PHE A 66 6.34 4.32 -3.88
N ARG A 67 7.60 4.30 -3.51
CA ARG A 67 8.44 3.12 -3.68
C ARG A 67 8.59 2.37 -2.38
N GLU A 68 8.51 1.06 -2.46
CA GLU A 68 8.77 0.21 -1.32
C GLU A 68 10.25 0.33 -0.92
N LEU A 69 10.48 0.52 0.38
CA LEU A 69 11.80 0.49 0.95
C LEU A 69 12.07 -0.92 1.44
N GLU A 70 13.11 -1.55 0.92
CA GLU A 70 13.46 -2.87 1.38
C GLU A 70 14.01 -2.82 2.80
N ALA A 71 13.49 -3.70 3.66
CA ALA A 71 14.06 -3.87 4.99
C ALA A 71 15.39 -4.59 4.83
N VAL A 72 16.43 -3.96 5.29
CA VAL A 72 17.77 -4.54 5.27
C VAL A 72 18.04 -5.26 6.58
#